data_61d664c6e2eb225cc00e3f636017aede
#
_entry.id   61d664c6e2eb225cc00e3f636017aede
#
_cell.length_a   1.000
_cell.length_b   1.000
_cell.length_c   1.000
_cell.angle_alpha   90.00
_cell.angle_beta   90.00
_cell.angle_gamma   90.00
#
_symmetry.space_group_name_H-M   'P 1'
#
loop_
_entity.id
_entity.type
_entity.pdbx_description
1 polymer ?
#
loop_
_entity_poly.entity_id
_entity_poly.type
_entity_poly.pdbx_seq_one_letter_code
_entity_poly.pdbx_strand_id
1 'polypeptide(L)'
;IVSVVGGMPVIIPALGEQIDQQYLLQHIDGLVFPGSPSNVEPHHYRGPASDAGTLHDAARDSTTLPLIKAAIALGIPVLGICRGFQEMNVAFGGALHQKVHEVDGYMDHREPEDTPVGQQYGLRHALHVQPGGLLAGIGLPDEIQVNSIHGQGVQRLAPGLRVEALAPDGLIE
;
A
#
# COMPACT_ATOMS: atom_id res chain seq x y z
N ILE A 1 5.68 10.07 -10.61
CA ILE A 1 6.46 10.29 -9.37
C ILE A 1 7.95 10.21 -9.67
N VAL A 2 8.50 9.06 -10.08
CA VAL A 2 9.95 8.85 -10.24
C VAL A 2 10.61 9.88 -11.15
N SER A 3 10.07 10.12 -12.34
CA SER A 3 10.62 11.10 -13.30
C SER A 3 10.57 12.56 -12.79
N VAL A 4 9.56 12.90 -12.00
CA VAL A 4 9.37 14.26 -11.46
C VAL A 4 10.49 14.64 -10.48
N VAL A 5 11.01 13.65 -9.75
CA VAL A 5 12.13 13.84 -8.81
C VAL A 5 13.50 13.53 -9.43
N GLY A 6 13.58 13.43 -10.77
CA GLY A 6 14.83 13.24 -11.51
C GLY A 6 15.30 11.78 -11.63
N GLY A 7 14.50 10.82 -11.19
CA GLY A 7 14.80 9.41 -11.35
C GLY A 7 14.46 8.88 -12.75
N MET A 8 15.13 7.81 -13.16
CA MET A 8 14.82 7.05 -14.37
C MET A 8 13.88 5.90 -14.01
N PRO A 9 12.60 5.92 -14.44
CA PRO A 9 11.67 4.84 -14.14
C PRO A 9 11.96 3.61 -15.02
N VAL A 10 12.03 2.44 -14.38
CA VAL A 10 12.06 1.14 -15.06
C VAL A 10 10.84 0.35 -14.59
N ILE A 11 10.11 -0.25 -15.54
CA ILE A 11 8.95 -1.07 -15.22
C ILE A 11 9.41 -2.50 -14.99
N ILE A 12 9.05 -3.05 -13.83
CA ILE A 12 9.27 -4.45 -13.48
C ILE A 12 7.98 -5.21 -13.80
N PRO A 13 7.98 -6.16 -14.74
CA PRO A 13 6.79 -6.96 -15.03
C PRO A 13 6.47 -7.93 -13.89
N ALA A 14 5.19 -8.26 -13.72
CA ALA A 14 4.73 -9.22 -12.72
C ALA A 14 4.93 -10.67 -13.20
N LEU A 15 6.14 -11.20 -13.04
CA LEU A 15 6.56 -12.51 -13.54
C LEU A 15 6.82 -13.56 -12.43
N GLY A 16 6.56 -13.20 -11.17
CA GLY A 16 6.76 -14.11 -10.03
C GLY A 16 8.21 -14.60 -9.91
N GLU A 17 8.37 -15.90 -9.77
CA GLU A 17 9.67 -16.54 -9.59
C GLU A 17 10.59 -16.49 -10.84
N GLN A 18 10.07 -16.06 -11.99
CA GLN A 18 10.87 -15.89 -13.21
C GLN A 18 11.79 -14.66 -13.18
N ILE A 19 11.60 -13.76 -12.17
CA ILE A 19 12.48 -12.62 -11.97
C ILE A 19 13.66 -13.05 -11.10
N ASP A 20 14.88 -12.86 -11.60
CA ASP A 20 16.06 -12.87 -10.77
C ASP A 20 16.09 -11.60 -9.90
N GLN A 21 15.51 -11.72 -8.70
CA GLN A 21 15.40 -10.60 -7.78
C GLN A 21 16.76 -10.08 -7.34
N GLN A 22 17.74 -10.95 -7.16
CA GLN A 22 19.08 -10.56 -6.74
C GLN A 22 19.75 -9.72 -7.84
N TYR A 23 19.67 -10.15 -9.08
CA TYR A 23 20.20 -9.39 -10.22
C TYR A 23 19.49 -8.05 -10.36
N LEU A 24 18.16 -8.03 -10.30
CA LEU A 24 17.37 -6.80 -10.40
C LEU A 24 17.78 -5.79 -9.32
N LEU A 25 17.83 -6.21 -8.06
CA LEU A 25 18.09 -5.34 -6.92
C LEU A 25 19.51 -4.75 -6.92
N GLN A 26 20.46 -5.36 -7.63
CA GLN A 26 21.82 -4.79 -7.83
C GLN A 26 21.85 -3.63 -8.84
N HIS A 27 20.79 -3.42 -9.61
CA HIS A 27 20.75 -2.47 -10.73
C HIS A 27 19.71 -1.36 -10.55
N ILE A 28 19.13 -1.22 -9.36
CA ILE A 28 18.15 -0.19 -9.04
C ILE A 28 18.50 0.50 -7.73
N ASP A 29 18.14 1.77 -7.62
CA ASP A 29 18.39 2.59 -6.44
C ASP A 29 17.20 2.67 -5.48
N GLY A 30 16.03 2.20 -5.89
CA GLY A 30 14.81 2.20 -5.09
C GLY A 30 13.64 1.55 -5.81
N LEU A 31 12.60 1.23 -5.06
CA LEU A 31 11.37 0.61 -5.57
C LEU A 31 10.14 1.46 -5.23
N VAL A 32 9.23 1.56 -6.19
CA VAL A 32 7.90 2.13 -5.99
C VAL A 32 6.86 1.06 -6.35
N PHE A 33 6.03 0.70 -5.37
CA PHE A 33 4.87 -0.18 -5.56
C PHE A 33 3.61 0.68 -5.64
N PRO A 34 3.02 0.85 -6.84
CA PRO A 34 1.86 1.72 -7.02
C PRO A 34 0.56 1.06 -6.56
N GLY A 35 -0.51 1.87 -6.51
CA GLY A 35 -1.87 1.39 -6.33
C GLY A 35 -2.34 0.48 -7.46
N SER A 36 -3.44 -0.22 -7.22
CA SER A 36 -4.16 -1.07 -8.17
C SER A 36 -5.60 -1.28 -7.68
N PRO A 37 -6.56 -1.51 -8.58
CA PRO A 37 -7.91 -1.90 -8.19
C PRO A 37 -8.01 -3.33 -7.65
N SER A 38 -6.96 -4.16 -7.84
CA SER A 38 -6.95 -5.52 -7.31
C SER A 38 -6.59 -5.56 -5.82
N ASN A 39 -7.18 -6.50 -5.09
CA ASN A 39 -6.85 -6.79 -3.70
C ASN A 39 -5.66 -7.76 -3.61
N VAL A 40 -4.87 -7.66 -2.53
CA VAL A 40 -3.91 -8.71 -2.16
C VAL A 40 -4.69 -9.97 -1.79
N GLU A 41 -4.26 -11.13 -2.29
CA GLU A 41 -4.96 -12.39 -2.02
C GLU A 41 -4.93 -12.77 -0.54
N PRO A 42 -6.07 -13.23 0.04
CA PRO A 42 -6.19 -13.42 1.48
C PRO A 42 -5.30 -14.54 2.04
N HIS A 43 -4.90 -15.50 1.23
CA HIS A 43 -4.02 -16.59 1.70
C HIS A 43 -2.64 -16.08 2.15
N HIS A 44 -2.16 -14.95 1.60
CA HIS A 44 -0.87 -14.35 1.98
C HIS A 44 -0.87 -13.79 3.42
N TYR A 45 -2.04 -13.45 3.98
CA TYR A 45 -2.16 -12.93 5.35
C TYR A 45 -3.11 -13.76 6.23
N ARG A 46 -3.45 -15.00 5.79
CA ARG A 46 -4.33 -15.95 6.48
C ARG A 46 -5.75 -15.38 6.71
N GLY A 47 -6.19 -14.56 5.78
CA GLY A 47 -7.55 -14.03 5.78
C GLY A 47 -8.58 -15.07 5.31
N PRO A 48 -9.89 -14.83 5.57
CA PRO A 48 -10.95 -15.65 5.02
C PRO A 48 -10.99 -15.57 3.51
N ALA A 49 -11.64 -16.52 2.84
CA ALA A 49 -11.86 -16.45 1.40
C ALA A 49 -12.55 -15.13 1.01
N SER A 50 -12.14 -14.57 -0.11
CA SER A 50 -12.76 -13.36 -0.65
C SER A 50 -14.13 -13.67 -1.25
N ASP A 51 -14.98 -12.68 -1.30
CA ASP A 51 -16.28 -12.79 -2.00
C ASP A 51 -16.09 -13.04 -3.49
N ALA A 52 -17.09 -13.69 -4.08
CA ALA A 52 -17.11 -13.92 -5.51
C ALA A 52 -17.03 -12.59 -6.29
N GLY A 53 -16.16 -12.53 -7.28
CA GLY A 53 -15.94 -11.34 -8.10
C GLY A 53 -14.91 -10.37 -7.56
N THR A 54 -14.32 -10.60 -6.37
CA THR A 54 -13.19 -9.80 -5.90
C THR A 54 -12.01 -9.92 -6.87
N LEU A 55 -11.53 -8.79 -7.35
CA LEU A 55 -10.39 -8.76 -8.27
C LEU A 55 -9.09 -9.00 -7.51
N HIS A 56 -8.32 -9.98 -7.91
CA HIS A 56 -6.98 -10.30 -7.41
C HIS A 56 -5.94 -10.24 -8.54
N ASP A 57 -4.67 -10.14 -8.18
CA ASP A 57 -3.54 -10.21 -9.10
C ASP A 57 -2.44 -11.10 -8.49
N ALA A 58 -2.61 -12.40 -8.65
CA ALA A 58 -1.69 -13.40 -8.13
C ALA A 58 -0.27 -13.28 -8.73
N ALA A 59 -0.15 -12.83 -9.99
CA ALA A 59 1.15 -12.60 -10.60
C ALA A 59 1.88 -11.43 -9.95
N ARG A 60 1.15 -10.38 -9.61
CA ARG A 60 1.70 -9.26 -8.85
C ARG A 60 2.08 -9.68 -7.43
N ASP A 61 1.21 -10.38 -6.71
CA ASP A 61 1.49 -10.82 -5.35
C ASP A 61 2.74 -11.72 -5.27
N SER A 62 2.86 -12.68 -6.20
CA SER A 62 4.02 -13.58 -6.26
C SER A 62 5.32 -12.85 -6.63
N THR A 63 5.24 -11.69 -7.26
CA THR A 63 6.39 -10.85 -7.61
C THR A 63 6.74 -9.88 -6.47
N THR A 64 5.76 -9.10 -6.01
CA THR A 64 6.00 -7.95 -5.14
C THR A 64 6.27 -8.33 -3.70
N LEU A 65 5.56 -9.32 -3.14
CA LEU A 65 5.74 -9.70 -1.73
C LEU A 65 7.17 -10.18 -1.41
N PRO A 66 7.79 -11.10 -2.18
CA PRO A 66 9.18 -11.46 -1.95
C PRO A 66 10.16 -10.34 -2.31
N LEU A 67 9.88 -9.53 -3.34
CA LEU A 67 10.75 -8.43 -3.76
C LEU A 67 10.84 -7.32 -2.70
N ILE A 68 9.74 -6.99 -2.03
CA ILE A 68 9.71 -6.06 -0.89
C ILE A 68 10.66 -6.53 0.21
N LYS A 69 10.57 -7.82 0.60
CA LYS A 69 11.43 -8.40 1.64
C LYS A 69 12.91 -8.34 1.25
N ALA A 70 13.22 -8.71 0.02
CA ALA A 70 14.59 -8.72 -0.48
C ALA A 70 15.19 -7.30 -0.55
N ALA A 71 14.41 -6.32 -1.02
CA ALA A 71 14.85 -4.92 -1.11
C ALA A 71 15.18 -4.36 0.28
N ILE A 72 14.27 -4.54 1.25
CA ILE A 72 14.49 -4.06 2.62
C ILE A 72 15.69 -4.75 3.27
N ALA A 73 15.88 -6.05 3.06
CA ALA A 73 17.04 -6.78 3.57
C ALA A 73 18.38 -6.27 3.01
N LEU A 74 18.36 -5.71 1.81
CA LEU A 74 19.53 -5.07 1.16
C LEU A 74 19.65 -3.57 1.45
N GLY A 75 18.72 -2.99 2.22
CA GLY A 75 18.71 -1.56 2.52
C GLY A 75 18.28 -0.67 1.34
N ILE A 76 17.62 -1.25 0.32
CA ILE A 76 17.09 -0.49 -0.82
C ILE A 76 15.80 0.21 -0.40
N PRO A 77 15.68 1.54 -0.63
CA PRO A 77 14.48 2.29 -0.29
C PRO A 77 13.25 1.77 -1.04
N VAL A 78 12.13 1.66 -0.32
CA VAL A 78 10.85 1.20 -0.85
C VAL A 78 9.75 2.20 -0.52
N LEU A 79 8.94 2.57 -1.52
CA LEU A 79 7.73 3.36 -1.37
C LEU A 79 6.52 2.54 -1.82
N GLY A 80 5.59 2.27 -0.91
CA GLY A 80 4.30 1.66 -1.19
C GLY A 80 3.19 2.70 -1.24
N ILE A 81 2.36 2.69 -2.29
CA ILE A 81 1.22 3.59 -2.44
C ILE A 81 -0.04 2.73 -2.54
N CYS A 82 -1.06 2.99 -1.70
CA CYS A 82 -2.33 2.27 -1.67
C CYS A 82 -2.10 0.74 -1.59
N ARG A 83 -2.34 -0.02 -2.67
CA ARG A 83 -2.07 -1.46 -2.70
C ARG A 83 -0.61 -1.80 -2.36
N GLY A 84 0.37 -1.02 -2.83
CA GLY A 84 1.78 -1.22 -2.48
C GLY A 84 2.07 -1.06 -0.98
N PHE A 85 1.39 -0.15 -0.30
CA PHE A 85 1.42 -0.03 1.16
C PHE A 85 0.84 -1.27 1.86
N GLN A 86 -0.27 -1.80 1.34
CA GLN A 86 -0.89 -3.04 1.84
C GLN A 86 0.01 -4.25 1.61
N GLU A 87 0.66 -4.34 0.44
CA GLU A 87 1.66 -5.36 0.12
C GLU A 87 2.84 -5.32 1.11
N MET A 88 3.32 -4.14 1.49
CA MET A 88 4.38 -4.01 2.51
C MET A 88 3.94 -4.59 3.85
N ASN A 89 2.73 -4.27 4.31
CA ASN A 89 2.20 -4.83 5.56
C ASN A 89 2.13 -6.37 5.50
N VAL A 90 1.59 -6.93 4.42
CA VAL A 90 1.48 -8.38 4.23
C VAL A 90 2.85 -9.05 4.12
N ALA A 91 3.78 -8.46 3.37
CA ALA A 91 5.13 -8.98 3.20
C ALA A 91 5.84 -9.19 4.55
N PHE A 92 5.60 -8.33 5.54
CA PHE A 92 6.17 -8.44 6.89
C PHE A 92 5.28 -9.17 7.89
N GLY A 93 4.21 -9.83 7.44
CA GLY A 93 3.37 -10.69 8.26
C GLY A 93 2.20 -9.99 8.95
N GLY A 94 1.83 -8.79 8.49
CA GLY A 94 0.60 -8.13 8.86
C GLY A 94 -0.65 -8.80 8.27
N ALA A 95 -1.83 -8.22 8.52
CA ALA A 95 -3.09 -8.68 7.97
C ALA A 95 -3.92 -7.49 7.48
N LEU A 96 -4.88 -7.77 6.59
CA LEU A 96 -5.75 -6.77 5.98
C LEU A 96 -7.22 -7.07 6.25
N HIS A 97 -8.01 -6.02 6.47
CA HIS A 97 -9.43 -6.03 6.19
C HIS A 97 -9.63 -6.09 4.68
N GLN A 98 -10.42 -7.03 4.19
CA GLN A 98 -10.71 -7.14 2.75
C GLN A 98 -11.64 -6.01 2.28
N LYS A 99 -12.53 -5.56 3.17
CA LYS A 99 -13.54 -4.54 2.93
C LYS A 99 -13.66 -3.68 4.19
N VAL A 100 -12.92 -2.59 4.26
CA VAL A 100 -12.94 -1.68 5.42
C VAL A 100 -14.34 -1.14 5.67
N HIS A 101 -15.07 -0.78 4.61
CA HIS A 101 -16.44 -0.23 4.67
C HIS A 101 -17.50 -1.19 5.24
N GLU A 102 -17.19 -2.47 5.39
CA GLU A 102 -18.07 -3.47 6.03
C GLU A 102 -17.68 -3.73 7.50
N VAL A 103 -16.66 -3.06 8.02
CA VAL A 103 -16.21 -3.22 9.40
C VAL A 103 -16.80 -2.12 10.27
N ASP A 104 -17.50 -2.50 11.34
CA ASP A 104 -18.10 -1.55 12.26
C ASP A 104 -17.07 -0.57 12.82
N GLY A 105 -17.39 0.72 12.77
CA GLY A 105 -16.56 1.80 13.28
C GLY A 105 -15.61 2.43 12.27
N TYR A 106 -15.43 1.83 11.10
CA TYR A 106 -14.65 2.45 10.02
C TYR A 106 -15.55 3.19 9.02
N MET A 107 -14.99 4.21 8.39
CA MET A 107 -15.61 4.95 7.30
C MET A 107 -15.53 4.16 5.98
N ASP A 108 -16.27 4.60 4.97
CA ASP A 108 -16.07 4.14 3.61
C ASP A 108 -14.91 4.91 2.95
N HIS A 109 -13.79 4.21 2.78
CA HIS A 109 -12.56 4.71 2.19
C HIS A 109 -12.49 4.58 0.67
N ARG A 110 -13.56 4.07 0.04
CA ARG A 110 -13.63 3.93 -1.41
C ARG A 110 -13.95 5.27 -2.09
N GLU A 111 -13.67 5.34 -3.37
CA GLU A 111 -14.14 6.43 -4.23
C GLU A 111 -15.67 6.53 -4.20
N PRO A 112 -16.24 7.73 -4.28
CA PRO A 112 -17.69 7.89 -4.39
C PRO A 112 -18.16 7.32 -5.74
N GLU A 113 -19.14 6.42 -5.68
CA GLU A 113 -19.78 5.86 -6.87
C GLU A 113 -20.47 6.96 -7.68
N ASP A 114 -20.61 6.77 -8.98
CA ASP A 114 -21.35 7.66 -9.91
C ASP A 114 -20.89 9.11 -9.94
N THR A 115 -19.62 9.39 -9.62
CA THR A 115 -19.05 10.73 -9.70
C THR A 115 -17.97 10.83 -10.79
N PRO A 116 -17.77 12.03 -11.38
CA PRO A 116 -16.67 12.24 -12.32
C PRO A 116 -15.29 11.90 -11.71
N VAL A 117 -14.39 11.34 -12.51
CA VAL A 117 -13.05 10.91 -12.07
C VAL A 117 -12.31 11.98 -11.26
N GLY A 118 -12.38 13.24 -11.65
CA GLY A 118 -11.75 14.33 -10.90
C GLY A 118 -12.31 14.54 -9.48
N GLN A 119 -13.55 14.13 -9.23
CA GLN A 119 -14.16 14.16 -7.90
C GLN A 119 -13.83 12.89 -7.10
N GLN A 120 -13.71 11.73 -7.77
CA GLN A 120 -13.27 10.49 -7.12
C GLN A 120 -11.90 10.63 -6.48
N TYR A 121 -10.99 11.38 -7.12
CA TYR A 121 -9.64 11.67 -6.61
C TYR A 121 -9.56 12.94 -5.75
N GLY A 122 -10.69 13.56 -5.43
CA GLY A 122 -10.75 14.73 -4.53
C GLY A 122 -10.41 14.39 -3.08
N LEU A 123 -10.10 15.42 -2.29
CA LEU A 123 -9.85 15.27 -0.85
C LEU A 123 -11.12 14.74 -0.14
N ARG A 124 -10.94 13.79 0.76
CA ARG A 124 -12.03 13.05 1.42
C ARG A 124 -12.06 13.22 2.94
N HIS A 125 -10.93 13.07 3.59
CA HIS A 125 -10.85 13.15 5.04
C HIS A 125 -9.49 13.69 5.52
N ALA A 126 -9.44 14.06 6.78
CA ALA A 126 -8.20 14.39 7.46
C ALA A 126 -7.34 13.12 7.65
N LEU A 127 -6.04 13.30 7.66
CA LEU A 127 -5.07 12.30 8.06
C LEU A 127 -4.25 12.87 9.21
N HIS A 128 -4.20 12.16 10.35
CA HIS A 128 -3.46 12.59 11.54
C HIS A 128 -2.05 11.98 11.53
N VAL A 129 -1.05 12.83 11.27
CA VAL A 129 0.37 12.44 11.25
C VAL A 129 0.85 12.16 12.66
N GLN A 130 1.52 11.02 12.85
CA GLN A 130 2.00 10.62 14.17
C GLN A 130 3.33 11.33 14.51
N PRO A 131 3.46 11.88 15.73
CA PRO A 131 4.64 12.61 16.14
C PRO A 131 5.88 11.69 16.20
N GLY A 132 7.04 12.25 15.85
CA GLY A 132 8.32 11.54 15.88
C GLY A 132 8.50 10.50 14.76
N GLY A 133 7.60 10.45 13.80
CA GLY A 133 7.67 9.64 12.61
C GLY A 133 8.48 10.28 11.48
N LEU A 134 8.64 9.55 10.38
CA LEU A 134 9.28 10.05 9.17
C LEU A 134 8.48 11.21 8.55
N LEU A 135 7.15 11.08 8.47
CA LEU A 135 6.28 12.11 7.90
C LEU A 135 6.37 13.41 8.70
N ALA A 136 6.35 13.35 10.03
CA ALA A 136 6.56 14.51 10.88
C ALA A 136 7.99 15.07 10.71
N GLY A 137 8.99 14.19 10.58
CA GLY A 137 10.40 14.56 10.41
C GLY A 137 10.71 15.30 9.11
N ILE A 138 9.96 15.05 8.05
CA ILE A 138 10.07 15.79 6.77
C ILE A 138 9.21 17.07 6.74
N GLY A 139 8.56 17.42 7.85
CA GLY A 139 7.86 18.69 8.02
C GLY A 139 6.39 18.67 7.59
N LEU A 140 5.75 17.51 7.48
CA LEU A 140 4.29 17.49 7.30
C LEU A 140 3.61 18.01 8.58
N PRO A 141 2.51 18.79 8.45
CA PRO A 141 1.72 19.22 9.60
C PRO A 141 1.04 18.03 10.29
N ASP A 142 0.63 18.21 11.54
CA ASP A 142 -0.03 17.16 12.35
C ASP A 142 -1.33 16.64 11.72
N GLU A 143 -1.97 17.47 10.88
CA GLU A 143 -3.18 17.11 10.13
C GLU A 143 -3.06 17.58 8.68
N ILE A 144 -3.36 16.67 7.75
CA ILE A 144 -3.44 16.96 6.31
C ILE A 144 -4.73 16.40 5.72
N GLN A 145 -5.21 17.00 4.63
CA GLN A 145 -6.35 16.46 3.89
C GLN A 145 -5.84 15.54 2.78
N VAL A 146 -6.42 14.37 2.67
CA VAL A 146 -6.04 13.34 1.68
C VAL A 146 -7.23 12.86 0.86
N ASN A 147 -6.95 12.31 -0.32
CA ASN A 147 -7.91 11.50 -1.04
C ASN A 147 -7.95 10.07 -0.46
N SER A 148 -9.04 9.36 -0.69
CA SER A 148 -9.19 7.97 -0.27
C SER A 148 -9.98 7.20 -1.33
N ILE A 149 -9.38 6.12 -1.85
CA ILE A 149 -9.92 5.33 -2.96
C ILE A 149 -9.54 3.85 -2.79
N HIS A 150 -9.73 3.28 -1.61
CA HIS A 150 -9.36 1.90 -1.35
C HIS A 150 -10.43 1.13 -0.55
N GLY A 151 -10.60 -0.15 -0.87
CA GLY A 151 -11.49 -1.05 -0.15
C GLY A 151 -10.78 -1.91 0.90
N GLN A 152 -9.53 -2.34 0.63
CA GLN A 152 -8.68 -3.00 1.62
C GLN A 152 -8.00 -1.99 2.53
N GLY A 153 -7.72 -2.39 3.78
CA GLY A 153 -6.96 -1.59 4.74
C GLY A 153 -6.23 -2.46 5.75
N VAL A 154 -5.32 -1.88 6.51
CA VAL A 154 -4.54 -2.59 7.51
C VAL A 154 -5.43 -3.01 8.68
N GLN A 155 -5.55 -4.31 8.93
CA GLN A 155 -6.22 -4.89 10.09
C GLN A 155 -5.25 -5.06 11.26
N ARG A 156 -4.09 -5.62 10.98
CA ARG A 156 -3.03 -5.84 11.94
C ARG A 156 -1.70 -5.41 11.34
N LEU A 157 -1.09 -4.42 11.98
CA LEU A 157 0.22 -3.93 11.57
C LEU A 157 1.27 -5.05 11.69
N ALA A 158 2.12 -5.16 10.69
CA ALA A 158 3.22 -6.12 10.71
C ALA A 158 4.28 -5.74 11.75
N PRO A 159 4.95 -6.74 12.37
CA PRO A 159 6.09 -6.48 13.23
C PRO A 159 7.20 -5.69 12.50
N GLY A 160 7.75 -4.69 13.17
CA GLY A 160 8.82 -3.86 12.62
C GLY A 160 8.35 -2.67 11.76
N LEU A 161 7.07 -2.60 11.41
CA LEU A 161 6.48 -1.39 10.85
C LEU A 161 6.00 -0.45 11.96
N ARG A 162 6.01 0.85 11.70
CA ARG A 162 5.49 1.88 12.60
C ARG A 162 4.36 2.64 11.91
N VAL A 163 3.35 2.99 12.68
CA VAL A 163 2.28 3.86 12.21
C VAL A 163 2.84 5.27 12.04
N GLU A 164 2.69 5.81 10.85
CA GLU A 164 3.08 7.20 10.52
C GLU A 164 1.86 8.13 10.47
N ALA A 165 0.69 7.59 10.14
CA ALA A 165 -0.54 8.36 10.08
C ALA A 165 -1.79 7.51 10.30
N LEU A 166 -2.87 8.15 10.75
CA LEU A 166 -4.17 7.54 11.02
C LEU A 166 -5.29 8.37 10.40
N ALA A 167 -6.25 7.71 9.80
CA ALA A 167 -7.53 8.32 9.45
C ALA A 167 -8.35 8.66 10.72
N PRO A 168 -9.42 9.49 10.62
CA PRO A 168 -10.23 9.90 11.80
C PRO A 168 -10.92 8.74 12.51
N ASP A 169 -11.18 7.63 11.80
CA ASP A 169 -11.74 6.39 12.34
C ASP A 169 -10.70 5.45 12.94
N GLY A 170 -9.42 5.83 12.90
CA GLY A 170 -8.30 5.06 13.42
C GLY A 170 -7.69 4.05 12.45
N LEU A 171 -8.15 4.01 11.19
CA LEU A 171 -7.51 3.18 10.19
C LEU A 171 -6.08 3.67 9.93
N ILE A 172 -5.14 2.72 9.80
CA ILE A 172 -3.73 3.03 9.47
C ILE A 172 -3.61 3.36 7.98
N GLU A 173 -3.01 4.50 7.68
CA GLU A 173 -2.77 4.98 6.31
C GLU A 173 -1.34 5.47 6.07
#